data_2eae0c01ee8a1734fdecf69cbfa47fc4
#
_entry.id   2eae0c01ee8a1734fdecf69cbfa47fc4
#
_cell.length_a   1.000
_cell.length_b   1.000
_cell.length_c   1.000
_cell.angle_alpha   90.00
_cell.angle_beta   90.00
_cell.angle_gamma   90.00
#
_symmetry.space_group_name_H-M   'P 1'
#
loop_
_entity.id
_entity.type
_entity.pdbx_description
1 polymer ?
#
loop_
_entity_poly.entity_id
_entity_poly.type
_entity_poly.pdbx_seq_one_letter_code
_entity_poly.pdbx_strand_id
1 'polypeptide(L)'
;AELGADGVDVLHVQMDNETPEYLRFLRERAENRGVELICLSIHQDFVDPNKDTRDRNIDHTIHCIELAKELGISYIRLNSGRWNTTSSFDQLMADRGIEPILPGFTEDDGFDWCIGSIKECLPAAEKAGVVLALENHWGLTRTPEGLLRIVNAIDSPWLGALMDTGNFLEDPYDKLEQIAAQTVFVQAKTYYGGGEWYTLDLDYPRIAQILEKNDYQGYISLEFEGKEDPNTGVPKSLRSLRKAFGQ
;
A
#
# COMPACT_ATOMS: atom_id res chain seq x y z
N ALA A 1 8.68 16.36 9.78
CA ALA A 1 9.03 17.14 10.96
C ALA A 1 8.39 18.53 10.95
N GLU A 2 8.74 19.43 10.02
CA GLU A 2 8.21 20.82 9.98
C GLU A 2 6.69 20.89 9.87
N LEU A 3 6.06 19.90 9.25
CA LEU A 3 4.61 19.75 9.14
C LEU A 3 3.98 18.96 10.30
N GLY A 4 4.78 18.57 11.28
CA GLY A 4 4.34 17.77 12.43
C GLY A 4 4.06 16.29 12.09
N ALA A 5 4.56 15.75 10.98
CA ALA A 5 4.46 14.32 10.71
C ALA A 5 5.38 13.52 11.63
N ASP A 6 4.90 12.37 12.11
CA ASP A 6 5.62 11.48 13.01
C ASP A 6 6.47 10.46 12.24
N GLY A 7 6.06 10.15 10.98
CA GLY A 7 6.74 9.19 10.13
C GLY A 7 6.72 9.57 8.65
N VAL A 8 7.48 8.81 7.87
CA VAL A 8 7.58 8.93 6.40
C VAL A 8 7.47 7.55 5.78
N ASP A 9 6.52 7.40 4.84
CA ASP A 9 6.45 6.28 3.92
C ASP A 9 7.42 6.55 2.75
N VAL A 10 8.35 5.63 2.52
CA VAL A 10 9.38 5.75 1.49
C VAL A 10 8.93 5.04 0.23
N LEU A 11 8.81 5.75 -0.87
CA LEU A 11 8.52 5.12 -2.15
C LEU A 11 9.83 4.64 -2.81
N HIS A 12 10.00 3.33 -2.96
CA HIS A 12 11.22 2.69 -3.44
C HIS A 12 11.73 3.28 -4.76
N VAL A 13 10.83 3.49 -5.73
CA VAL A 13 11.18 4.06 -7.04
C VAL A 13 11.66 5.52 -6.99
N GLN A 14 11.53 6.20 -5.86
CA GLN A 14 12.02 7.56 -5.64
C GLN A 14 13.35 7.60 -4.87
N MET A 15 13.89 6.44 -4.49
CA MET A 15 15.22 6.39 -3.89
C MET A 15 16.29 6.63 -4.97
N ASP A 16 17.26 7.47 -4.68
CA ASP A 16 18.34 7.80 -5.63
C ASP A 16 19.26 6.59 -5.94
N ASN A 17 19.49 5.75 -4.92
CA ASN A 17 20.25 4.51 -5.00
C ASN A 17 20.04 3.66 -3.73
N GLU A 18 20.68 2.49 -3.66
CA GLU A 18 20.55 1.52 -2.57
C GLU A 18 21.90 1.23 -1.88
N THR A 19 22.88 2.11 -2.04
CA THR A 19 24.17 1.92 -1.40
C THR A 19 24.06 2.01 0.13
N PRO A 20 24.90 1.28 0.88
CA PRO A 20 24.89 1.35 2.36
C PRO A 20 25.06 2.78 2.90
N GLU A 21 25.83 3.62 2.18
CA GLU A 21 26.02 5.02 2.52
C GLU A 21 24.72 5.81 2.38
N TYR A 22 23.95 5.58 1.32
CA TYR A 22 22.68 6.25 1.08
C TYR A 22 21.60 5.80 2.07
N LEU A 23 21.50 4.50 2.35
CA LEU A 23 20.56 3.98 3.35
C LEU A 23 20.84 4.54 4.74
N ARG A 24 22.12 4.60 5.12
CA ARG A 24 22.53 5.25 6.37
C ARG A 24 22.16 6.73 6.39
N PHE A 25 22.44 7.47 5.29
CA PHE A 25 22.05 8.86 5.15
C PHE A 25 20.55 9.09 5.34
N LEU A 26 19.69 8.24 4.74
CA LEU A 26 18.23 8.34 4.91
C LEU A 26 17.81 8.16 6.37
N ARG A 27 18.37 7.15 7.06
CA ARG A 27 18.09 6.89 8.47
C ARG A 27 18.51 8.07 9.35
N GLU A 28 19.76 8.50 9.22
CA GLU A 28 20.30 9.63 10.00
C GLU A 28 19.52 10.92 9.73
N ARG A 29 19.09 11.13 8.48
CA ARG A 29 18.28 12.30 8.12
C ARG A 29 16.88 12.27 8.76
N ALA A 30 16.24 11.12 8.80
CA ALA A 30 14.95 10.93 9.47
C ALA A 30 15.10 11.12 10.99
N GLU A 31 16.06 10.43 11.60
CA GLU A 31 16.35 10.50 13.04
C GLU A 31 16.68 11.94 13.49
N ASN A 32 17.57 12.65 12.77
CA ASN A 32 17.93 14.05 13.07
C ASN A 32 16.75 15.03 12.95
N ARG A 33 15.64 14.62 12.32
CA ARG A 33 14.40 15.39 12.21
C ARG A 33 13.29 14.89 13.12
N GLY A 34 13.53 13.86 13.91
CA GLY A 34 12.56 13.26 14.81
C GLY A 34 11.36 12.65 14.05
N VAL A 35 11.58 12.07 12.88
CA VAL A 35 10.57 11.30 12.13
C VAL A 35 11.04 9.86 11.93
N GLU A 36 10.12 8.93 11.89
CA GLU A 36 10.41 7.51 11.65
C GLU A 36 10.25 7.16 10.16
N LEU A 37 11.04 6.21 9.67
CA LEU A 37 10.77 5.56 8.38
C LEU A 37 9.80 4.41 8.66
N ILE A 38 8.54 4.53 8.22
CA ILE A 38 7.45 3.68 8.71
C ILE A 38 7.04 2.60 7.72
N CYS A 39 7.21 2.84 6.43
CA CYS A 39 6.87 1.89 5.37
C CYS A 39 7.83 2.06 4.19
N LEU A 40 8.09 0.96 3.48
CA LEU A 40 8.72 0.98 2.16
C LEU A 40 7.69 0.55 1.12
N SER A 41 7.17 1.51 0.37
CA SER A 41 6.19 1.25 -0.69
C SER A 41 6.89 0.81 -1.97
N ILE A 42 6.64 -0.44 -2.38
CA ILE A 42 7.25 -1.04 -3.57
C ILE A 42 6.22 -1.28 -4.67
N HIS A 43 6.70 -1.44 -5.89
CA HIS A 43 5.89 -1.84 -7.04
C HIS A 43 6.35 -3.20 -7.55
N GLN A 44 5.48 -4.16 -7.53
CA GLN A 44 5.67 -5.50 -8.09
C GLN A 44 4.34 -6.00 -8.65
N ASP A 45 4.40 -7.04 -9.45
CA ASP A 45 3.23 -7.68 -10.05
C ASP A 45 3.39 -9.20 -10.02
N PHE A 46 2.46 -9.88 -9.34
CA PHE A 46 2.47 -11.34 -9.21
C PHE A 46 1.45 -12.01 -10.15
N VAL A 47 0.67 -11.24 -10.91
CA VAL A 47 -0.33 -11.74 -11.85
C VAL A 47 0.26 -11.82 -13.26
N ASP A 48 1.06 -12.83 -13.51
CA ASP A 48 1.67 -13.09 -14.82
C ASP A 48 1.74 -14.60 -15.07
N PRO A 49 1.30 -15.11 -16.23
CA PRO A 49 1.39 -16.54 -16.58
C PRO A 49 2.85 -17.02 -16.69
N ASN A 50 3.77 -16.13 -17.03
CA ASN A 50 5.19 -16.46 -17.12
C ASN A 50 5.82 -16.54 -15.74
N LYS A 51 6.24 -17.74 -15.36
CA LYS A 51 6.90 -17.99 -14.06
C LYS A 51 8.17 -17.14 -13.88
N ASP A 52 8.98 -16.97 -14.91
CA ASP A 52 10.22 -16.18 -14.83
C ASP A 52 9.93 -14.70 -14.50
N THR A 53 8.79 -14.17 -14.94
CA THR A 53 8.33 -12.82 -14.56
C THR A 53 7.96 -12.78 -13.09
N ARG A 54 7.20 -13.76 -12.61
CA ARG A 54 6.85 -13.83 -11.19
C ARG A 54 8.10 -14.00 -10.30
N ASP A 55 9.04 -14.86 -10.71
CA ASP A 55 10.29 -15.06 -9.98
C ASP A 55 11.09 -13.77 -9.83
N ARG A 56 11.19 -12.96 -10.89
CA ARG A 56 11.83 -11.63 -10.81
C ARG A 56 11.13 -10.69 -9.82
N ASN A 57 9.79 -10.73 -9.77
CA ASN A 57 9.03 -9.92 -8.81
C ASN A 57 9.18 -10.43 -7.38
N ILE A 58 9.30 -11.75 -7.18
CA ILE A 58 9.63 -12.37 -5.88
C ILE A 58 11.03 -11.94 -5.43
N ASP A 59 12.04 -12.09 -6.29
CA ASP A 59 13.41 -11.67 -5.99
C ASP A 59 13.49 -10.18 -5.65
N HIS A 60 12.79 -9.34 -6.42
CA HIS A 60 12.68 -7.91 -6.13
C HIS A 60 12.04 -7.64 -4.77
N THR A 61 10.97 -8.34 -4.44
CA THR A 61 10.29 -8.20 -3.14
C THR A 61 11.20 -8.63 -1.99
N ILE A 62 11.89 -9.75 -2.12
CA ILE A 62 12.86 -10.24 -1.11
C ILE A 62 14.00 -9.23 -0.94
N HIS A 63 14.52 -8.67 -2.04
CA HIS A 63 15.51 -7.61 -1.97
C HIS A 63 15.00 -6.38 -1.21
N CYS A 64 13.78 -5.92 -1.51
CA CYS A 64 13.18 -4.79 -0.79
C CYS A 64 12.91 -5.08 0.69
N ILE A 65 12.65 -6.34 1.07
CA ILE A 65 12.56 -6.75 2.48
C ILE A 65 13.91 -6.54 3.20
N GLU A 66 15.02 -6.89 2.56
CA GLU A 66 16.35 -6.63 3.12
C GLU A 66 16.64 -5.12 3.22
N LEU A 67 16.25 -4.32 2.21
CA LEU A 67 16.36 -2.84 2.26
C LEU A 67 15.52 -2.26 3.41
N ALA A 68 14.28 -2.72 3.59
CA ALA A 68 13.43 -2.29 4.69
C ALA A 68 14.08 -2.57 6.04
N LYS A 69 14.64 -3.78 6.22
CA LYS A 69 15.38 -4.15 7.42
C LYS A 69 16.58 -3.22 7.67
N GLU A 70 17.38 -2.92 6.64
CA GLU A 70 18.53 -2.02 6.76
C GLU A 70 18.12 -0.58 7.09
N LEU A 71 16.96 -0.14 6.59
CA LEU A 71 16.36 1.17 6.89
C LEU A 71 15.69 1.22 8.28
N GLY A 72 15.49 0.07 8.95
CA GLY A 72 14.74 -0.02 10.19
C GLY A 72 13.22 0.09 9.99
N ILE A 73 12.72 -0.18 8.80
CA ILE A 73 11.31 -0.13 8.42
C ILE A 73 10.65 -1.47 8.74
N SER A 74 9.47 -1.42 9.37
CA SER A 74 8.73 -2.62 9.78
C SER A 74 7.66 -3.07 8.80
N TYR A 75 7.29 -2.26 7.82
CA TYR A 75 6.22 -2.55 6.86
C TYR A 75 6.68 -2.36 5.43
N ILE A 76 6.26 -3.27 4.54
CA ILE A 76 6.36 -3.10 3.09
C ILE A 76 4.97 -3.11 2.48
N ARG A 77 4.63 -2.08 1.71
CA ARG A 77 3.43 -2.11 0.88
C ARG A 77 3.62 -3.05 -0.30
N LEU A 78 2.69 -4.02 -0.46
CA LEU A 78 2.59 -4.91 -1.60
C LEU A 78 1.35 -4.63 -2.43
N ASN A 79 1.46 -4.78 -3.75
CA ASN A 79 0.32 -4.94 -4.65
C ASN A 79 0.11 -6.44 -4.96
N SER A 80 -1.11 -6.83 -5.32
CA SER A 80 -1.36 -8.20 -5.82
C SER A 80 -0.82 -8.41 -7.24
N GLY A 81 -0.79 -7.34 -8.01
CA GLY A 81 -0.65 -7.37 -9.44
C GLY A 81 -2.00 -7.35 -10.15
N ARG A 82 -1.97 -7.21 -11.47
CA ARG A 82 -3.14 -7.12 -12.34
C ARG A 82 -2.91 -7.85 -13.67
N TRP A 83 -3.97 -8.04 -14.46
CA TRP A 83 -3.89 -8.79 -15.71
C TRP A 83 -3.07 -8.11 -16.82
N ASN A 84 -2.83 -6.81 -16.71
CA ASN A 84 -2.10 -5.99 -17.70
C ASN A 84 -2.69 -6.08 -19.13
N THR A 85 -3.98 -6.35 -19.22
CA THR A 85 -4.72 -6.41 -20.50
C THR A 85 -5.15 -5.04 -20.99
N THR A 86 -5.15 -4.05 -20.11
CA THR A 86 -5.37 -2.63 -20.41
C THR A 86 -4.03 -1.91 -20.39
N SER A 87 -3.55 -1.49 -21.57
CA SER A 87 -2.21 -0.89 -21.74
C SER A 87 -2.14 0.60 -21.36
N SER A 88 -3.27 1.32 -21.44
CA SER A 88 -3.36 2.74 -21.06
C SER A 88 -3.78 2.88 -19.61
N PHE A 89 -2.99 3.61 -18.82
CA PHE A 89 -3.36 3.92 -17.44
C PHE A 89 -4.63 4.78 -17.34
N ASP A 90 -4.79 5.76 -18.25
CA ASP A 90 -6.00 6.57 -18.30
C ASP A 90 -7.25 5.73 -18.58
N GLN A 91 -7.15 4.72 -19.47
CA GLN A 91 -8.25 3.80 -19.73
C GLN A 91 -8.52 2.92 -18.50
N LEU A 92 -7.48 2.42 -17.83
CA LEU A 92 -7.62 1.65 -16.58
C LEU A 92 -8.37 2.46 -15.52
N MET A 93 -8.04 3.75 -15.39
CA MET A 93 -8.73 4.64 -14.44
C MET A 93 -10.16 4.93 -14.87
N ALA A 94 -10.41 5.14 -16.17
CA ALA A 94 -11.77 5.30 -16.71
C ALA A 94 -12.64 4.06 -16.45
N ASP A 95 -12.05 2.87 -16.52
CA ASP A 95 -12.67 1.59 -16.21
C ASP A 95 -12.60 1.21 -14.72
N ARG A 96 -12.22 2.17 -13.86
CA ARG A 96 -12.16 2.02 -12.39
C ARG A 96 -11.32 0.83 -11.92
N GLY A 97 -10.19 0.61 -12.59
CA GLY A 97 -9.26 -0.47 -12.29
C GLY A 97 -9.75 -1.87 -12.73
N ILE A 98 -10.83 -1.94 -13.51
CA ILE A 98 -11.35 -3.21 -14.04
C ILE A 98 -10.65 -3.55 -15.35
N GLU A 99 -10.08 -4.74 -15.41
CA GLU A 99 -9.44 -5.28 -16.61
C GLU A 99 -10.06 -6.62 -17.00
N PRO A 100 -10.14 -6.93 -18.31
CA PRO A 100 -10.44 -8.29 -18.75
C PRO A 100 -9.39 -9.29 -18.24
N ILE A 101 -9.84 -10.48 -17.87
CA ILE A 101 -8.91 -11.57 -17.57
C ILE A 101 -8.13 -11.93 -18.85
N LEU A 102 -6.85 -12.25 -18.71
CA LEU A 102 -5.99 -12.62 -19.83
C LEU A 102 -6.56 -13.87 -20.54
N PRO A 103 -6.72 -13.85 -21.88
CA PRO A 103 -7.29 -14.98 -22.61
C PRO A 103 -6.56 -16.29 -22.33
N GLY A 104 -7.33 -17.35 -22.04
CA GLY A 104 -6.80 -18.68 -21.73
C GLY A 104 -6.57 -18.94 -20.24
N PHE A 105 -6.83 -17.96 -19.39
CA PHE A 105 -6.71 -18.07 -17.93
C PHE A 105 -8.01 -17.72 -17.22
N THR A 106 -8.07 -18.03 -15.95
CA THR A 106 -9.18 -17.76 -15.05
C THR A 106 -8.75 -16.80 -13.92
N GLU A 107 -9.70 -16.25 -13.22
CA GLU A 107 -9.39 -15.44 -12.03
C GLU A 107 -8.65 -16.24 -10.95
N ASP A 108 -8.99 -17.53 -10.81
CA ASP A 108 -8.33 -18.45 -9.88
C ASP A 108 -6.84 -18.62 -10.20
N ASP A 109 -6.45 -18.67 -11.46
CA ASP A 109 -5.04 -18.72 -11.86
C ASP A 109 -4.26 -17.48 -11.32
N GLY A 110 -4.85 -16.29 -11.45
CA GLY A 110 -4.26 -15.06 -10.92
C GLY A 110 -4.08 -15.10 -9.40
N PHE A 111 -5.10 -15.59 -8.67
CA PHE A 111 -5.01 -15.75 -7.22
C PHE A 111 -3.95 -16.79 -6.82
N ASP A 112 -3.89 -17.92 -7.50
CA ASP A 112 -2.90 -18.97 -7.22
C ASP A 112 -1.47 -18.47 -7.43
N TRP A 113 -1.23 -17.70 -8.49
CA TRP A 113 0.08 -17.08 -8.75
C TRP A 113 0.45 -16.05 -7.67
N CYS A 114 -0.48 -15.17 -7.31
CA CYS A 114 -0.25 -14.14 -6.29
C CYS A 114 0.01 -14.77 -4.92
N ILE A 115 -0.84 -15.70 -4.48
CA ILE A 115 -0.70 -16.40 -3.19
C ILE A 115 0.61 -17.19 -3.16
N GLY A 116 0.95 -17.91 -4.23
CA GLY A 116 2.21 -18.64 -4.35
C GLY A 116 3.42 -17.72 -4.23
N SER A 117 3.44 -16.61 -4.95
CA SER A 117 4.53 -15.63 -4.94
C SER A 117 4.71 -14.98 -3.57
N ILE A 118 3.62 -14.57 -2.91
CA ILE A 118 3.71 -14.00 -1.56
C ILE A 118 4.24 -15.03 -0.55
N LYS A 119 3.79 -16.31 -0.64
CA LYS A 119 4.31 -17.38 0.22
C LYS A 119 5.82 -17.58 0.08
N GLU A 120 6.39 -17.38 -1.10
CA GLU A 120 7.83 -17.45 -1.33
C GLU A 120 8.59 -16.27 -0.69
N CYS A 121 7.94 -15.12 -0.51
CA CYS A 121 8.53 -13.95 0.18
C CYS A 121 8.49 -14.04 1.72
N LEU A 122 7.55 -14.79 2.29
CA LEU A 122 7.31 -14.83 3.75
C LEU A 122 8.54 -15.22 4.59
N PRO A 123 9.36 -16.22 4.21
CA PRO A 123 10.54 -16.58 5.01
C PRO A 123 11.55 -15.42 5.14
N ALA A 124 11.66 -14.57 4.11
CA ALA A 124 12.51 -13.38 4.16
C ALA A 124 11.89 -12.31 5.08
N ALA A 125 10.58 -12.10 4.99
CA ALA A 125 9.84 -11.18 5.81
C ALA A 125 9.95 -11.54 7.31
N GLU A 126 9.69 -12.80 7.67
CA GLU A 126 9.85 -13.32 9.02
C GLU A 126 11.27 -13.13 9.56
N LYS A 127 12.28 -13.52 8.78
CA LYS A 127 13.70 -13.39 9.16
C LYS A 127 14.11 -11.93 9.35
N ALA A 128 13.53 -11.02 8.58
CA ALA A 128 13.80 -9.59 8.65
C ALA A 128 13.01 -8.89 9.78
N GLY A 129 11.91 -9.48 10.26
CA GLY A 129 10.96 -8.84 11.16
C GLY A 129 10.11 -7.77 10.45
N VAL A 130 9.83 -7.96 9.16
CA VAL A 130 9.10 -7.01 8.29
C VAL A 130 7.75 -7.60 7.93
N VAL A 131 6.68 -6.86 8.11
CA VAL A 131 5.32 -7.25 7.76
C VAL A 131 5.02 -6.81 6.32
N LEU A 132 4.53 -7.74 5.51
CA LEU A 132 4.02 -7.46 4.17
C LEU A 132 2.58 -6.93 4.29
N ALA A 133 2.35 -5.71 3.84
CA ALA A 133 1.06 -5.04 3.90
C ALA A 133 0.43 -5.01 2.50
N LEU A 134 -0.48 -5.94 2.23
CA LEU A 134 -1.15 -6.08 0.94
C LEU A 134 -2.22 -5.00 0.76
N GLU A 135 -2.02 -4.14 -0.22
CA GLU A 135 -2.90 -3.00 -0.47
C GLU A 135 -4.19 -3.40 -1.19
N ASN A 136 -5.32 -2.82 -0.79
CA ASN A 136 -6.52 -2.77 -1.63
C ASN A 136 -6.26 -1.81 -2.80
N HIS A 137 -5.87 -2.38 -3.94
CA HIS A 137 -5.44 -1.67 -5.14
C HIS A 137 -6.06 -2.31 -6.40
N TRP A 138 -5.74 -1.76 -7.58
CA TRP A 138 -6.14 -2.34 -8.86
C TRP A 138 -5.71 -3.81 -8.98
N GLY A 139 -6.41 -4.60 -9.78
CA GLY A 139 -6.15 -6.02 -9.94
C GLY A 139 -6.93 -6.88 -8.93
N LEU A 140 -6.32 -7.92 -8.38
CA LEU A 140 -7.02 -8.90 -7.55
C LEU A 140 -7.53 -8.35 -6.22
N THR A 141 -6.91 -7.31 -5.69
CA THR A 141 -7.28 -6.68 -4.40
C THR A 141 -8.21 -5.47 -4.57
N ARG A 142 -8.81 -5.29 -5.75
CA ARG A 142 -9.78 -4.23 -6.04
C ARG A 142 -11.07 -4.35 -5.23
N THR A 143 -11.35 -5.52 -4.68
CA THR A 143 -12.49 -5.77 -3.80
C THR A 143 -12.04 -6.32 -2.45
N PRO A 144 -12.82 -6.12 -1.37
CA PRO A 144 -12.52 -6.73 -0.07
C PRO A 144 -12.38 -8.25 -0.14
N GLU A 145 -13.25 -8.90 -0.92
CA GLU A 145 -13.26 -10.36 -1.08
C GLU A 145 -11.95 -10.85 -1.70
N GLY A 146 -11.43 -10.13 -2.71
CA GLY A 146 -10.16 -10.48 -3.35
C GLY A 146 -8.98 -10.33 -2.40
N LEU A 147 -8.91 -9.21 -1.66
CA LEU A 147 -7.88 -8.99 -0.67
C LEU A 147 -7.93 -10.06 0.45
N LEU A 148 -9.10 -10.27 1.04
CA LEU A 148 -9.30 -11.23 2.12
C LEU A 148 -9.06 -12.67 1.65
N ARG A 149 -9.37 -13.01 0.40
CA ARG A 149 -9.04 -14.30 -0.18
C ARG A 149 -7.54 -14.60 -0.10
N ILE A 150 -6.70 -13.61 -0.44
CA ILE A 150 -5.23 -13.76 -0.40
C ILE A 150 -4.74 -13.85 1.05
N VAL A 151 -5.13 -12.88 1.90
CA VAL A 151 -4.69 -12.81 3.30
C VAL A 151 -5.08 -14.08 4.06
N ASN A 152 -6.33 -14.52 3.95
CA ASN A 152 -6.82 -15.72 4.64
C ASN A 152 -6.24 -17.04 4.11
N ALA A 153 -5.92 -17.13 2.80
CA ALA A 153 -5.30 -18.31 2.23
C ALA A 153 -3.82 -18.48 2.64
N ILE A 154 -3.18 -17.40 3.04
CA ILE A 154 -1.80 -17.37 3.52
C ILE A 154 -1.74 -17.55 5.04
N ASP A 155 -2.64 -16.89 5.78
CA ASP A 155 -2.79 -16.98 7.26
C ASP A 155 -1.44 -16.89 8.00
N SER A 156 -0.76 -15.77 7.83
CA SER A 156 0.58 -15.55 8.39
C SER A 156 0.62 -14.22 9.17
N PRO A 157 1.28 -14.19 10.35
CA PRO A 157 1.49 -12.94 11.07
C PRO A 157 2.40 -11.94 10.31
N TRP A 158 3.05 -12.38 9.26
CA TRP A 158 3.92 -11.56 8.40
C TRP A 158 3.20 -11.02 7.16
N LEU A 159 1.87 -11.21 7.06
CA LEU A 159 1.03 -10.63 6.02
C LEU A 159 -0.24 -10.06 6.64
N GLY A 160 -0.57 -8.82 6.31
CA GLY A 160 -1.84 -8.20 6.63
C GLY A 160 -2.33 -7.29 5.51
N ALA A 161 -3.47 -6.63 5.72
CA ALA A 161 -4.00 -5.67 4.77
C ALA A 161 -3.34 -4.29 4.97
N LEU A 162 -2.96 -3.64 3.88
CA LEU A 162 -2.80 -2.20 3.85
C LEU A 162 -4.14 -1.61 3.40
N MET A 163 -4.75 -0.83 4.26
CA MET A 163 -5.98 -0.12 3.96
C MET A 163 -5.66 1.21 3.27
N ASP A 164 -5.81 1.27 1.96
CA ASP A 164 -5.88 2.54 1.23
C ASP A 164 -7.32 3.04 1.24
N THR A 165 -7.54 4.24 1.76
CA THR A 165 -8.88 4.81 1.95
C THR A 165 -9.54 5.26 0.66
N GLY A 166 -8.78 5.46 -0.42
CA GLY A 166 -9.24 6.01 -1.68
C GLY A 166 -9.31 5.02 -2.85
N ASN A 167 -8.91 3.75 -2.66
CA ASN A 167 -8.90 2.78 -3.76
C ASN A 167 -10.21 1.99 -3.93
N PHE A 168 -11.12 2.03 -2.96
CA PHE A 168 -12.49 1.58 -3.14
C PHE A 168 -13.34 2.74 -3.65
N LEU A 169 -13.48 2.87 -4.97
CA LEU A 169 -14.07 4.03 -5.64
C LEU A 169 -15.59 4.19 -5.43
N GLU A 170 -16.28 3.15 -4.97
CA GLU A 170 -17.73 3.12 -4.74
C GLU A 170 -18.01 2.56 -3.36
N ASP A 171 -18.87 3.25 -2.59
CA ASP A 171 -19.27 2.83 -1.24
C ASP A 171 -18.09 2.36 -0.38
N PRO A 172 -17.07 3.23 -0.17
CA PRO A 172 -15.79 2.79 0.40
C PRO A 172 -15.93 2.27 1.82
N TYR A 173 -16.84 2.82 2.62
CA TYR A 173 -16.87 2.58 4.08
C TYR A 173 -17.19 1.14 4.45
N ASP A 174 -18.19 0.54 3.82
CA ASP A 174 -18.56 -0.86 4.07
C ASP A 174 -17.47 -1.83 3.62
N LYS A 175 -16.72 -1.45 2.58
CA LYS A 175 -15.56 -2.21 2.08
C LYS A 175 -14.36 -2.06 3.01
N LEU A 176 -14.09 -0.84 3.49
CA LEU A 176 -13.04 -0.59 4.47
C LEU A 176 -13.34 -1.32 5.79
N GLU A 177 -14.60 -1.33 6.26
CA GLU A 177 -14.99 -2.08 7.47
C GLU A 177 -14.73 -3.59 7.31
N GLN A 178 -14.94 -4.17 6.13
CA GLN A 178 -14.69 -5.60 5.89
C GLN A 178 -13.22 -5.98 6.04
N ILE A 179 -12.28 -5.11 5.64
CA ILE A 179 -10.84 -5.41 5.72
C ILE A 179 -10.18 -4.89 7.01
N ALA A 180 -10.89 -4.10 7.82
CA ALA A 180 -10.34 -3.38 8.97
C ALA A 180 -9.68 -4.30 10.00
N ALA A 181 -10.26 -5.47 10.29
CA ALA A 181 -9.71 -6.44 11.24
C ALA A 181 -8.37 -7.06 10.80
N GLN A 182 -8.06 -7.02 9.50
CA GLN A 182 -6.79 -7.51 8.93
C GLN A 182 -5.80 -6.38 8.64
N THR A 183 -6.18 -5.12 8.94
CA THR A 183 -5.38 -3.96 8.60
C THR A 183 -4.18 -3.81 9.53
N VAL A 184 -2.99 -3.76 8.93
CA VAL A 184 -1.71 -3.56 9.62
C VAL A 184 -1.08 -2.20 9.31
N PHE A 185 -1.50 -1.55 8.23
CA PHE A 185 -1.04 -0.23 7.82
C PHE A 185 -2.16 0.52 7.07
N VAL A 186 -2.18 1.86 7.17
CA VAL A 186 -3.19 2.70 6.50
C VAL A 186 -2.54 3.76 5.64
N GLN A 187 -2.98 3.87 4.38
CA GLN A 187 -2.72 5.01 3.51
C GLN A 187 -4.00 5.83 3.36
N ALA A 188 -3.90 7.12 3.69
CA ALA A 188 -5.02 8.06 3.75
C ALA A 188 -4.94 9.03 2.58
N LYS A 189 -5.74 8.81 1.54
CA LYS A 189 -5.77 9.65 0.34
C LYS A 189 -6.51 10.96 0.60
N THR A 190 -5.99 12.05 0.04
CA THR A 190 -6.65 13.36 0.04
C THR A 190 -6.55 14.02 -1.31
N TYR A 191 -7.58 14.82 -1.67
CA TYR A 191 -7.76 15.32 -3.02
C TYR A 191 -7.99 16.84 -3.06
N TYR A 192 -7.29 17.64 -2.26
CA TYR A 192 -7.44 19.10 -2.31
C TYR A 192 -7.11 19.65 -3.70
N GLY A 193 -8.02 20.45 -4.25
CA GLY A 193 -7.95 20.93 -5.63
C GLY A 193 -8.46 19.94 -6.68
N GLY A 194 -9.07 18.83 -6.26
CA GLY A 194 -9.50 17.72 -7.12
C GLY A 194 -8.37 16.73 -7.41
N GLY A 195 -8.70 15.50 -7.77
CA GLY A 195 -7.76 14.46 -8.18
C GLY A 195 -7.49 14.47 -9.68
N GLU A 196 -6.47 13.73 -10.12
CA GLU A 196 -6.11 13.61 -11.55
C GLU A 196 -7.16 12.81 -12.32
N TRP A 197 -7.54 11.65 -11.82
CA TRP A 197 -8.49 10.74 -12.47
C TRP A 197 -9.86 10.72 -11.80
N TYR A 198 -9.89 10.85 -10.47
CA TYR A 198 -11.11 10.88 -9.67
C TYR A 198 -10.89 11.71 -8.41
N THR A 199 -11.98 12.06 -7.75
CA THR A 199 -11.97 12.74 -6.45
C THR A 199 -13.00 12.06 -5.57
N LEU A 200 -12.58 11.62 -4.38
CA LEU A 200 -13.48 11.11 -3.36
C LEU A 200 -13.59 12.12 -2.21
N ASP A 201 -14.80 12.36 -1.76
CA ASP A 201 -15.06 13.11 -0.54
C ASP A 201 -15.10 12.13 0.62
N LEU A 202 -13.93 11.86 1.21
CA LEU A 202 -13.75 10.86 2.24
C LEU A 202 -14.08 11.41 3.62
N ASP A 203 -15.07 10.80 4.29
CA ASP A 203 -15.44 11.08 5.68
C ASP A 203 -14.42 10.43 6.64
N TYR A 204 -13.32 11.12 6.90
CA TYR A 204 -12.28 10.64 7.80
C TYR A 204 -12.72 10.42 9.25
N PRO A 205 -13.61 11.21 9.86
CA PRO A 205 -14.27 10.85 11.12
C PRO A 205 -14.94 9.46 11.11
N ARG A 206 -15.61 9.08 10.01
CA ARG A 206 -16.20 7.74 9.86
C ARG A 206 -15.13 6.66 9.70
N ILE A 207 -14.08 6.93 8.93
CA ILE A 207 -12.94 6.01 8.78
C ILE A 207 -12.22 5.81 10.11
N ALA A 208 -12.03 6.87 10.90
CA ALA A 208 -11.44 6.79 12.23
C ALA A 208 -12.26 5.88 13.14
N GLN A 209 -13.60 5.96 13.13
CA GLN A 209 -14.48 5.06 13.89
C GLN A 209 -14.36 3.59 13.45
N ILE A 210 -14.21 3.33 12.13
CA ILE A 210 -13.98 1.98 11.61
C ILE A 210 -12.68 1.40 12.18
N LEU A 211 -11.60 2.17 12.16
CA LEU A 211 -10.29 1.75 12.67
C LEU A 211 -10.30 1.58 14.19
N GLU A 212 -10.90 2.53 14.93
CA GLU A 212 -11.04 2.45 16.39
C GLU A 212 -11.83 1.21 16.84
N LYS A 213 -12.94 0.89 16.18
CA LYS A 213 -13.77 -0.30 16.43
C LYS A 213 -12.99 -1.61 16.24
N ASN A 214 -11.92 -1.59 15.44
CA ASN A 214 -11.03 -2.73 15.18
C ASN A 214 -9.69 -2.62 15.91
N ASP A 215 -9.60 -1.78 16.95
CA ASP A 215 -8.41 -1.60 17.79
C ASP A 215 -7.12 -1.28 17.01
N TYR A 216 -7.23 -0.62 15.85
CA TYR A 216 -6.08 -0.24 15.05
C TYR A 216 -5.24 0.83 15.76
N GLN A 217 -3.94 0.54 15.95
CA GLN A 217 -2.99 1.41 16.66
C GLN A 217 -1.77 1.79 15.80
N GLY A 218 -1.82 1.48 14.49
CA GLY A 218 -0.73 1.74 13.56
C GLY A 218 -0.70 3.18 13.02
N TYR A 219 0.17 3.42 12.06
CA TYR A 219 0.32 4.70 11.38
C TYR A 219 -0.82 4.98 10.41
N ILE A 220 -1.16 6.25 10.27
CA ILE A 220 -2.00 6.80 9.20
C ILE A 220 -1.08 7.60 8.28
N SER A 221 -0.66 7.01 7.16
CA SER A 221 0.22 7.63 6.17
C SER A 221 -0.60 8.47 5.19
N LEU A 222 -0.32 9.76 5.10
CA LEU A 222 -0.96 10.62 4.10
C LEU A 222 -0.48 10.28 2.69
N GLU A 223 -1.40 10.02 1.77
CA GLU A 223 -1.17 10.02 0.33
C GLU A 223 -1.94 11.18 -0.32
N PHE A 224 -1.20 12.20 -0.75
CA PHE A 224 -1.78 13.40 -1.35
C PHE A 224 -1.88 13.25 -2.87
N GLU A 225 -3.10 13.09 -3.38
CA GLU A 225 -3.40 12.98 -4.83
C GLU A 225 -4.14 14.21 -5.38
N GLY A 226 -4.13 15.31 -4.65
CA GLY A 226 -4.80 16.55 -5.08
C GLY A 226 -3.98 17.38 -6.07
N LYS A 227 -4.68 18.22 -6.84
CA LYS A 227 -4.07 19.18 -7.79
C LYS A 227 -3.68 20.52 -7.16
N GLU A 228 -4.03 20.77 -5.91
CA GLU A 228 -3.55 21.93 -5.17
C GLU A 228 -2.02 21.83 -5.00
N ASP A 229 -1.33 23.00 -4.97
CA ASP A 229 0.11 23.03 -4.70
C ASP A 229 0.44 22.20 -3.42
N PRO A 230 1.33 21.19 -3.50
CA PRO A 230 1.67 20.34 -2.36
C PRO A 230 2.13 21.12 -1.10
N ASN A 231 2.74 22.31 -1.27
CA ASN A 231 3.15 23.16 -0.15
C ASN A 231 1.95 23.71 0.65
N THR A 232 0.75 23.68 0.09
CA THR A 232 -0.50 24.07 0.75
C THR A 232 -1.42 22.89 0.99
N GLY A 233 -1.56 21.98 0.04
CA GLY A 233 -2.43 20.80 0.08
C GLY A 233 -2.00 19.79 1.16
N VAL A 234 -0.71 19.46 1.22
CA VAL A 234 -0.19 18.50 2.21
C VAL A 234 -0.39 18.99 3.65
N PRO A 235 -0.03 20.24 4.03
CA PRO A 235 -0.33 20.74 5.37
C PRO A 235 -1.82 20.78 5.72
N LYS A 236 -2.69 21.06 4.76
CA LYS A 236 -4.15 21.00 4.97
C LYS A 236 -4.59 19.55 5.26
N SER A 237 -4.11 18.61 4.45
CA SER A 237 -4.40 17.19 4.58
C SER A 237 -4.00 16.66 5.96
N LEU A 238 -2.77 16.92 6.40
CA LEU A 238 -2.28 16.50 7.71
C LEU A 238 -3.12 17.07 8.85
N ARG A 239 -3.50 18.36 8.79
CA ARG A 239 -4.39 18.95 9.81
C ARG A 239 -5.77 18.30 9.83
N SER A 240 -6.33 17.99 8.65
CA SER A 240 -7.64 17.32 8.54
C SER A 240 -7.59 15.91 9.13
N LEU A 241 -6.56 15.13 8.80
CA LEU A 241 -6.37 13.79 9.32
C LEU A 241 -6.15 13.81 10.84
N ARG A 242 -5.24 14.67 11.37
CA ARG A 242 -5.03 14.79 12.82
C ARG A 242 -6.33 15.10 13.56
N LYS A 243 -7.13 16.03 13.05
CA LYS A 243 -8.44 16.35 13.64
C LYS A 243 -9.39 15.15 13.64
N ALA A 244 -9.40 14.37 12.57
CA ALA A 244 -10.30 13.21 12.42
C ALA A 244 -9.90 12.05 13.34
N PHE A 245 -8.59 11.85 13.54
CA PHE A 245 -8.04 10.79 14.39
C PHE A 245 -7.74 11.22 15.84
N GLY A 246 -8.19 12.42 16.25
CA GLY A 246 -8.11 12.88 17.65
C GLY A 246 -6.72 13.26 18.13
N GLN A 247 -5.84 13.71 17.22
CA GLN A 247 -4.46 14.11 17.52
C GLN A 247 -4.21 15.62 17.36
#